data_1bc37581ad41ea6d995dcf4f0b6baa7b
#
_entry.id   1bc37581ad41ea6d995dcf4f0b6baa7b
#
_cell.length_a   1.000
_cell.length_b   1.000
_cell.length_c   1.000
_cell.angle_alpha   90.00
_cell.angle_beta   90.00
_cell.angle_gamma   90.00
#
_symmetry.space_group_name_H-M   'P 1'
#
loop_
_entity.id
_entity.type
_entity.pdbx_description
1 polymer ?
#
loop_
_entity_poly.entity_id
_entity_poly.type
_entity_poly.pdbx_seq_one_letter_code
_entity_poly.pdbx_strand_id
1 'polypeptide(L)'
;GGKPTVVPSAEGASQYGKAFPSYVAFTDDGQMLVGEPARRQAVTNPENTISAIKRSMGTDYKVTIHGKQYSPQEISAFILQKIKKDAESFLDEKVEKAVITVPAYFDDNQRTATKDAGTIAGLDVVRLVNEPTAASLAYGIDKQEDDDVNIMVYDLGGGTLDVTIMEF
;
A
#
# COMPACT_ATOMS: atom_id res chain seq x y z
N GLY A 1 5.24 -6.99 23.64
CA GLY A 1 4.93 -6.11 22.55
C GLY A 1 5.40 -4.70 22.81
N GLY A 2 6.19 -4.19 21.86
CA GLY A 2 6.62 -2.80 21.88
C GLY A 2 5.54 -1.86 21.33
N LYS A 3 5.79 -0.56 21.40
CA LYS A 3 4.92 0.42 20.73
C LYS A 3 5.07 0.30 19.22
N PRO A 4 3.96 0.41 18.45
CA PRO A 4 4.04 0.48 17.00
C PRO A 4 4.89 1.69 16.57
N THR A 5 5.76 1.48 15.60
CA THR A 5 6.67 2.50 15.07
C THR A 5 6.48 2.61 13.57
N VAL A 6 6.36 3.83 13.07
CA VAL A 6 6.32 4.07 11.63
C VAL A 6 7.73 3.94 11.06
N VAL A 7 7.93 2.97 10.19
CA VAL A 7 9.19 2.78 9.47
C VAL A 7 9.31 3.86 8.39
N PRO A 8 10.42 4.63 8.37
CA PRO A 8 10.64 5.61 7.32
C PRO A 8 11.02 4.94 6.00
N SER A 9 10.74 5.60 4.87
CA SER A 9 11.33 5.24 3.58
C SER A 9 12.83 5.49 3.59
N ALA A 10 13.61 4.68 2.88
CA ALA A 10 15.05 4.86 2.73
C ALA A 10 15.41 6.20 2.06
N GLU A 11 14.50 6.76 1.26
CA GLU A 11 14.64 8.08 0.62
C GLU A 11 14.25 9.25 1.54
N GLY A 12 13.85 8.97 2.79
CA GLY A 12 13.38 9.96 3.75
C GLY A 12 11.90 10.33 3.59
N ALA A 13 11.51 11.47 4.17
CA ALA A 13 10.14 11.94 4.10
C ALA A 13 9.79 12.44 2.70
N SER A 14 8.61 12.03 2.20
CA SER A 14 8.02 12.60 0.98
C SER A 14 7.43 14.00 1.25
N GLN A 15 7.00 14.69 0.20
CA GLN A 15 6.25 15.95 0.39
C GLN A 15 4.93 15.76 1.17
N TYR A 16 4.45 14.52 1.29
CA TYR A 16 3.30 14.13 2.10
C TYR A 16 3.70 13.53 3.46
N GLY A 17 4.85 13.93 4.00
CA GLY A 17 5.37 13.47 5.27
C GLY A 17 5.90 12.03 5.20
N LYS A 18 5.39 11.15 6.07
CA LYS A 18 5.83 9.74 6.16
C LYS A 18 5.10 8.79 5.21
N ALA A 19 4.16 9.28 4.39
CA ALA A 19 3.45 8.45 3.43
C ALA A 19 4.37 8.01 2.30
N PHE A 20 4.36 6.72 1.99
CA PHE A 20 5.11 6.14 0.87
C PHE A 20 4.33 6.38 -0.44
N PRO A 21 4.91 7.04 -1.45
CA PRO A 21 4.23 7.26 -2.73
C PRO A 21 4.06 5.95 -3.50
N SER A 22 2.81 5.60 -3.85
CA SER A 22 2.49 4.41 -4.64
C SER A 22 2.75 4.66 -6.14
N TYR A 23 4.01 4.88 -6.49
CA TYR A 23 4.49 5.12 -7.85
C TYR A 23 5.54 4.07 -8.24
N VAL A 24 5.43 3.58 -9.48
CA VAL A 24 6.42 2.72 -10.12
C VAL A 24 6.75 3.32 -11.47
N ALA A 25 8.02 3.44 -11.80
CA ALA A 25 8.46 3.93 -13.10
C ALA A 25 9.59 3.07 -13.65
N PHE A 26 9.71 3.07 -14.96
CA PHE A 26 10.81 2.42 -15.67
C PHE A 26 11.54 3.47 -16.51
N THR A 27 12.85 3.52 -16.35
CA THR A 27 13.71 4.42 -17.12
C THR A 27 14.01 3.82 -18.50
N ASP A 28 14.51 4.63 -19.43
CA ASP A 28 14.83 4.18 -20.79
C ASP A 28 15.92 3.09 -20.82
N ASP A 29 16.81 3.09 -19.84
CA ASP A 29 17.84 2.05 -19.64
C ASP A 29 17.32 0.81 -18.90
N GLY A 30 16.01 0.75 -18.60
CA GLY A 30 15.36 -0.40 -18.01
C GLY A 30 15.47 -0.49 -16.49
N GLN A 31 15.93 0.55 -15.80
CA GLN A 31 15.89 0.59 -14.33
C GLN A 31 14.46 0.79 -13.84
N MET A 32 14.12 0.10 -12.76
CA MET A 32 12.85 0.29 -12.07
C MET A 32 13.03 1.22 -10.88
N LEU A 33 12.23 2.28 -10.85
CA LEU A 33 12.11 3.21 -9.74
C LEU A 33 10.80 2.97 -9.00
N VAL A 34 10.82 3.03 -7.67
CA VAL A 34 9.62 2.84 -6.85
C VAL A 34 9.58 3.89 -5.75
N GLY A 35 8.39 4.41 -5.48
CA GLY A 35 8.18 5.41 -4.45
C GLY A 35 8.55 6.83 -4.89
N GLU A 36 9.21 7.57 -4.04
CA GLU A 36 9.55 8.98 -4.27
C GLU A 36 10.40 9.22 -5.53
N PRO A 37 11.42 8.41 -5.85
CA PRO A 37 12.15 8.55 -7.12
C PRO A 37 11.26 8.42 -8.35
N ALA A 38 10.33 7.47 -8.35
CA ALA A 38 9.37 7.30 -9.44
C ALA A 38 8.43 8.51 -9.55
N ARG A 39 7.95 9.02 -8.43
CA ARG A 39 7.06 10.19 -8.40
C ARG A 39 7.73 11.45 -8.95
N ARG A 40 8.98 11.71 -8.58
CA ARG A 40 9.72 12.92 -8.99
C ARG A 40 9.90 13.04 -10.49
N GLN A 41 10.09 11.92 -11.19
CA GLN A 41 10.29 11.88 -12.63
C GLN A 41 8.98 11.66 -13.43
N ALA A 42 7.82 11.52 -12.78
CA ALA A 42 6.55 11.21 -13.42
C ALA A 42 6.15 12.19 -14.53
N VAL A 43 6.44 13.49 -14.35
CA VAL A 43 6.11 14.52 -15.34
C VAL A 43 6.98 14.41 -16.60
N THR A 44 8.23 13.98 -16.46
CA THR A 44 9.18 13.85 -17.58
C THR A 44 9.12 12.49 -18.27
N ASN A 45 8.52 11.48 -17.62
CA ASN A 45 8.40 10.11 -18.13
C ASN A 45 6.99 9.54 -17.85
N PRO A 46 5.92 10.20 -18.31
CA PRO A 46 4.55 9.80 -17.97
C PRO A 46 4.15 8.45 -18.56
N GLU A 47 4.66 8.09 -19.74
CA GLU A 47 4.31 6.85 -20.44
C GLU A 47 4.84 5.58 -19.74
N ASN A 48 5.94 5.71 -18.99
CA ASN A 48 6.56 4.61 -18.28
C ASN A 48 6.40 4.74 -16.76
N THR A 49 5.47 5.57 -16.29
CA THR A 49 5.20 5.80 -14.87
C THR A 49 3.76 5.39 -14.53
N ILE A 50 3.64 4.51 -13.56
CA ILE A 50 2.38 3.99 -13.07
C ILE A 50 2.09 4.60 -11.70
N SER A 51 0.89 5.18 -11.57
CA SER A 51 0.35 5.67 -10.29
C SER A 51 -1.05 5.10 -10.08
N ALA A 52 -1.53 5.12 -8.84
CA ALA A 52 -2.89 4.73 -8.48
C ALA A 52 -3.31 3.32 -8.94
N ILE A 53 -2.37 2.38 -9.03
CA ILE A 53 -2.61 1.00 -9.48
C ILE A 53 -3.66 0.27 -8.61
N LYS A 54 -3.85 0.70 -7.36
CA LYS A 54 -4.87 0.20 -6.44
C LYS A 54 -6.27 0.21 -7.05
N ARG A 55 -6.59 1.19 -7.91
CA ARG A 55 -7.88 1.29 -8.60
C ARG A 55 -8.13 0.18 -9.61
N SER A 56 -7.09 -0.46 -10.10
CA SER A 56 -7.15 -1.55 -11.07
C SER A 56 -7.03 -2.93 -10.45
N MET A 57 -6.89 -3.04 -9.12
CA MET A 57 -6.81 -4.32 -8.42
C MET A 57 -8.05 -5.16 -8.66
N GLY A 58 -7.85 -6.47 -8.86
CA GLY A 58 -8.94 -7.43 -9.10
C GLY A 58 -9.52 -7.41 -10.51
N THR A 59 -8.94 -6.61 -11.43
CA THR A 59 -9.34 -6.55 -12.84
C THR A 59 -8.31 -7.22 -13.75
N ASP A 60 -8.66 -7.41 -15.01
CA ASP A 60 -7.77 -7.93 -16.07
C ASP A 60 -6.91 -6.85 -16.73
N TYR A 61 -6.91 -5.64 -16.18
CA TYR A 61 -6.09 -4.52 -16.66
C TYR A 61 -4.62 -4.92 -16.78
N LYS A 62 -3.97 -4.47 -17.85
CA LYS A 62 -2.54 -4.66 -18.09
C LYS A 62 -1.87 -3.33 -18.41
N VAL A 63 -0.71 -3.13 -17.79
CA VAL A 63 0.20 -2.04 -18.14
C VAL A 63 1.27 -2.58 -19.07
N THR A 64 1.50 -1.91 -20.18
CA THR A 64 2.59 -2.28 -21.11
C THR A 64 3.72 -1.28 -21.00
N ILE A 65 4.89 -1.73 -20.57
CA ILE A 65 6.10 -0.93 -20.42
C ILE A 65 7.24 -1.62 -21.20
N HIS A 66 7.86 -0.91 -22.10
CA HIS A 66 8.95 -1.45 -22.95
C HIS A 66 8.60 -2.81 -23.59
N GLY A 67 7.35 -2.96 -24.05
CA GLY A 67 6.85 -4.19 -24.67
C GLY A 67 6.52 -5.34 -23.71
N LYS A 68 6.72 -5.18 -22.41
CA LYS A 68 6.36 -6.15 -21.39
C LYS A 68 5.06 -5.75 -20.72
N GLN A 69 4.16 -6.71 -20.52
CA GLN A 69 2.89 -6.50 -19.82
C GLN A 69 3.02 -6.86 -18.34
N TYR A 70 2.41 -6.03 -17.50
CA TYR A 70 2.34 -6.21 -16.07
C TYR A 70 0.88 -6.16 -15.59
N SER A 71 0.51 -7.07 -14.70
CA SER A 71 -0.76 -7.02 -14.00
C SER A 71 -0.74 -6.00 -12.85
N PRO A 72 -1.92 -5.57 -12.34
CA PRO A 72 -1.98 -4.74 -11.15
C PRO A 72 -1.29 -5.35 -9.94
N GLN A 73 -1.36 -6.68 -9.77
CA GLN A 73 -0.69 -7.41 -8.70
C GLN A 73 0.83 -7.32 -8.81
N GLU A 74 1.39 -7.45 -10.02
CA GLU A 74 2.84 -7.33 -10.24
C GLU A 74 3.34 -5.92 -9.96
N ILE A 75 2.62 -4.88 -10.42
CA ILE A 75 2.98 -3.49 -10.11
C ILE A 75 2.88 -3.21 -8.61
N SER A 76 1.84 -3.70 -7.96
CA SER A 76 1.68 -3.58 -6.49
C SER A 76 2.78 -4.34 -5.75
N ALA A 77 3.21 -5.49 -6.26
CA ALA A 77 4.30 -6.26 -5.67
C ALA A 77 5.64 -5.49 -5.70
N PHE A 78 5.94 -4.71 -6.72
CA PHE A 78 7.13 -3.85 -6.74
C PHE A 78 7.11 -2.82 -5.61
N ILE A 79 5.95 -2.24 -5.34
CA ILE A 79 5.77 -1.31 -4.21
C ILE A 79 6.01 -2.04 -2.88
N LEU A 80 5.40 -3.21 -2.69
CA LEU A 80 5.55 -4.00 -1.48
C LEU A 80 7.00 -4.51 -1.28
N GLN A 81 7.69 -4.90 -2.35
CA GLN A 81 9.10 -5.28 -2.31
C GLN A 81 9.98 -4.13 -1.83
N LYS A 82 9.73 -2.91 -2.32
CA LYS A 82 10.47 -1.72 -1.87
C LYS A 82 10.22 -1.43 -0.40
N ILE A 83 8.95 -1.47 0.04
CA ILE A 83 8.57 -1.27 1.44
C ILE A 83 9.21 -2.33 2.35
N LYS A 84 9.19 -3.61 1.91
CA LYS A 84 9.83 -4.71 2.60
C LYS A 84 11.33 -4.45 2.78
N LYS A 85 12.02 -4.09 1.68
CA LYS A 85 13.45 -3.78 1.69
C LYS A 85 13.80 -2.62 2.62
N ASP A 86 13.00 -1.56 2.60
CA ASP A 86 13.19 -0.40 3.48
C ASP A 86 13.00 -0.79 4.96
N ALA A 87 11.99 -1.61 5.24
CA ALA A 87 11.73 -2.12 6.58
C ALA A 87 12.86 -3.02 7.08
N GLU A 88 13.35 -3.94 6.25
CA GLU A 88 14.48 -4.81 6.57
C GLU A 88 15.75 -4.01 6.85
N SER A 89 16.00 -2.97 6.05
CA SER A 89 17.14 -2.07 6.27
C SER A 89 17.03 -1.26 7.56
N PHE A 90 15.82 -0.84 7.93
CA PHE A 90 15.58 -0.07 9.15
C PHE A 90 15.66 -0.94 10.42
N LEU A 91 15.17 -2.17 10.33
CA LEU A 91 15.12 -3.10 11.48
C LEU A 91 16.40 -3.91 11.64
N ASP A 92 17.25 -3.97 10.64
CA ASP A 92 18.39 -4.90 10.51
C ASP A 92 17.97 -6.37 10.68
N GLU A 93 16.75 -6.68 10.25
CA GLU A 93 16.14 -8.01 10.35
C GLU A 93 15.33 -8.33 9.09
N LYS A 94 15.13 -9.63 8.79
CA LYS A 94 14.24 -10.05 7.71
C LYS A 94 12.78 -9.80 8.07
N VAL A 95 12.04 -9.29 7.09
CA VAL A 95 10.59 -9.10 7.18
C VAL A 95 9.90 -10.17 6.33
N GLU A 96 9.35 -11.19 6.99
CA GLU A 96 8.72 -12.33 6.33
C GLU A 96 7.20 -12.22 6.30
N LYS A 97 6.59 -11.63 7.34
CA LYS A 97 5.13 -11.58 7.52
C LYS A 97 4.61 -10.16 7.43
N ALA A 98 3.41 -10.03 6.87
CA ALA A 98 2.73 -8.75 6.80
C ALA A 98 1.23 -8.87 7.08
N VAL A 99 0.67 -7.82 7.66
CA VAL A 99 -0.75 -7.52 7.61
C VAL A 99 -0.93 -6.38 6.62
N ILE A 100 -1.82 -6.53 5.66
CA ILE A 100 -2.07 -5.52 4.63
C ILE A 100 -3.48 -4.98 4.82
N THR A 101 -3.61 -3.65 4.79
CA THR A 101 -4.93 -3.02 4.85
C THR A 101 -5.51 -2.85 3.45
N VAL A 102 -6.83 -2.99 3.37
CA VAL A 102 -7.62 -2.82 2.15
C VAL A 102 -8.84 -1.96 2.43
N PRO A 103 -9.38 -1.23 1.44
CA PRO A 103 -10.66 -0.55 1.58
C PRO A 103 -11.76 -1.52 1.99
N ALA A 104 -12.69 -1.06 2.81
CA ALA A 104 -13.81 -1.90 3.26
C ALA A 104 -14.69 -2.39 2.09
N TYR A 105 -14.78 -1.61 1.01
CA TYR A 105 -15.57 -1.94 -0.20
C TYR A 105 -14.87 -2.92 -1.16
N PHE A 106 -13.60 -3.30 -0.92
CA PHE A 106 -12.92 -4.28 -1.79
C PHE A 106 -13.69 -5.60 -1.79
N ASP A 107 -14.00 -6.08 -2.99
CA ASP A 107 -14.56 -7.40 -3.22
C ASP A 107 -13.50 -8.53 -3.09
N ASP A 108 -13.95 -9.76 -3.24
CA ASP A 108 -13.07 -10.94 -3.09
C ASP A 108 -11.96 -10.98 -4.14
N ASN A 109 -12.21 -10.53 -5.37
CA ASN A 109 -11.20 -10.46 -6.42
C ASN A 109 -10.11 -9.45 -6.08
N GLN A 110 -10.49 -8.28 -5.59
CA GLN A 110 -9.57 -7.22 -5.18
C GLN A 110 -8.75 -7.65 -3.95
N ARG A 111 -9.37 -8.33 -3.00
CA ARG A 111 -8.69 -8.89 -1.81
C ARG A 111 -7.71 -9.99 -2.19
N THR A 112 -8.11 -10.90 -3.06
CA THR A 112 -7.23 -11.95 -3.59
C THR A 112 -6.04 -11.35 -4.32
N ALA A 113 -6.27 -10.40 -5.22
CA ALA A 113 -5.21 -9.72 -5.96
C ALA A 113 -4.22 -8.98 -5.02
N THR A 114 -4.72 -8.41 -3.91
CA THR A 114 -3.86 -7.76 -2.90
C THR A 114 -3.00 -8.80 -2.16
N LYS A 115 -3.57 -9.95 -1.81
CA LYS A 115 -2.83 -11.04 -1.18
C LYS A 115 -1.77 -11.61 -2.13
N ASP A 116 -2.12 -11.79 -3.41
CA ASP A 116 -1.19 -12.25 -4.45
C ASP A 116 -0.02 -11.29 -4.63
N ALA A 117 -0.28 -9.97 -4.62
CA ALA A 117 0.78 -8.96 -4.67
C ALA A 117 1.77 -9.10 -3.50
N GLY A 118 1.28 -9.37 -2.29
CA GLY A 118 2.11 -9.64 -1.12
C GLY A 118 2.96 -10.90 -1.31
N THR A 119 2.37 -11.98 -1.82
CA THR A 119 3.07 -13.24 -2.10
C THR A 119 4.15 -13.05 -3.17
N ILE A 120 3.86 -12.34 -4.27
CA ILE A 120 4.83 -12.00 -5.31
C ILE A 120 5.99 -11.17 -4.74
N ALA A 121 5.69 -10.29 -3.79
CA ALA A 121 6.70 -9.50 -3.09
C ALA A 121 7.55 -10.30 -2.09
N GLY A 122 7.26 -11.58 -1.88
CA GLY A 122 7.96 -12.44 -0.93
C GLY A 122 7.54 -12.22 0.52
N LEU A 123 6.27 -11.87 0.75
CA LEU A 123 5.65 -11.71 2.06
C LEU A 123 4.63 -12.83 2.31
N ASP A 124 4.64 -13.39 3.51
CA ASP A 124 3.52 -14.16 4.03
C ASP A 124 2.44 -13.18 4.53
N VAL A 125 1.36 -13.04 3.76
CA VAL A 125 0.24 -12.17 4.12
C VAL A 125 -0.64 -12.88 5.14
N VAL A 126 -0.37 -12.64 6.41
CA VAL A 126 -1.04 -13.28 7.54
C VAL A 126 -2.52 -12.91 7.60
N ARG A 127 -2.85 -11.66 7.28
CA ARG A 127 -4.22 -11.14 7.31
C ARG A 127 -4.39 -9.91 6.42
N LEU A 128 -5.59 -9.78 5.85
CA LEU A 128 -6.09 -8.51 5.31
C LEU A 128 -7.03 -7.89 6.35
N VAL A 129 -6.89 -6.58 6.57
CA VAL A 129 -7.72 -5.81 7.51
C VAL A 129 -8.34 -4.64 6.76
N ASN A 130 -9.59 -4.33 7.03
CA ASN A 130 -10.23 -3.15 6.45
C ASN A 130 -9.57 -1.86 6.95
N GLU A 131 -9.29 -0.92 6.07
CA GLU A 131 -8.65 0.36 6.39
C GLU A 131 -9.36 1.11 7.53
N PRO A 132 -10.72 1.26 7.53
CA PRO A 132 -11.40 1.94 8.63
C PRO A 132 -11.26 1.19 9.97
N THR A 133 -11.24 -0.14 9.97
CA THR A 133 -11.00 -0.94 11.17
C THR A 133 -9.59 -0.69 11.71
N ALA A 134 -8.59 -0.70 10.84
CA ALA A 134 -7.21 -0.42 11.22
C ALA A 134 -7.03 1.00 11.78
N ALA A 135 -7.71 1.99 11.20
CA ALA A 135 -7.69 3.37 11.67
C ALA A 135 -8.30 3.49 13.09
N SER A 136 -9.43 2.82 13.34
CA SER A 136 -10.08 2.79 14.66
C SER A 136 -9.20 2.15 15.72
N LEU A 137 -8.56 1.03 15.41
CA LEU A 137 -7.61 0.37 16.31
C LEU A 137 -6.39 1.26 16.59
N ALA A 138 -5.87 1.96 15.57
CA ALA A 138 -4.76 2.89 15.74
C ALA A 138 -5.13 4.11 16.62
N TYR A 139 -6.39 4.53 16.58
CA TYR A 139 -6.92 5.57 17.47
C TYR A 139 -7.05 5.08 18.92
N GLY A 140 -7.14 3.78 19.14
CA GLY A 140 -7.18 3.16 20.45
C GLY A 140 -8.59 2.89 20.97
N ILE A 141 -9.53 2.65 20.08
CA ILE A 141 -10.92 2.38 20.42
C ILE A 141 -11.09 1.10 21.25
N ASP A 142 -10.23 0.12 21.02
CA ASP A 142 -10.15 -1.14 21.77
C ASP A 142 -9.77 -0.97 23.26
N LYS A 143 -9.41 0.25 23.66
CA LYS A 143 -9.03 0.62 25.04
C LYS A 143 -10.06 1.48 25.75
N GLN A 144 -11.17 1.78 25.08
CA GLN A 144 -12.28 2.51 25.72
C GLN A 144 -13.14 1.53 26.53
N GLU A 145 -13.50 1.92 27.75
CA GLU A 145 -14.28 1.08 28.68
C GLU A 145 -15.78 1.20 28.45
N ASP A 146 -16.22 2.07 27.53
CA ASP A 146 -17.64 2.25 27.23
C ASP A 146 -18.13 1.18 26.26
N ASP A 147 -19.14 0.42 26.65
CA ASP A 147 -19.88 -0.49 25.80
C ASP A 147 -20.76 0.32 24.81
N ASP A 148 -20.91 -0.18 23.57
CA ASP A 148 -21.78 0.38 22.53
C ASP A 148 -21.35 1.77 21.98
N VAL A 149 -20.13 1.88 21.45
CA VAL A 149 -19.65 3.11 20.81
C VAL A 149 -19.85 3.05 19.29
N ASN A 150 -20.59 4.02 18.74
CA ASN A 150 -20.72 4.22 17.31
C ASN A 150 -19.60 5.15 16.80
N ILE A 151 -18.82 4.68 15.83
CA ILE A 151 -17.68 5.41 15.28
C ILE A 151 -17.89 5.66 13.79
N MET A 152 -17.65 6.88 13.37
CA MET A 152 -17.53 7.23 11.96
C MET A 152 -16.07 7.44 11.60
N VAL A 153 -15.57 6.66 10.66
CA VAL A 153 -14.28 6.89 10.03
C VAL A 153 -14.51 7.60 8.72
N TYR A 154 -13.92 8.79 8.58
CA TYR A 154 -13.92 9.59 7.37
C TYR A 154 -12.52 9.57 6.77
N ASP A 155 -12.33 8.79 5.73
CA ASP A 155 -11.04 8.63 5.04
C ASP A 155 -11.06 9.36 3.70
N LEU A 156 -10.39 10.51 3.66
CA LEU A 156 -10.19 11.31 2.45
C LEU A 156 -8.74 11.13 1.97
N GLY A 157 -8.54 10.23 1.02
CA GLY A 157 -7.25 9.99 0.39
C GLY A 157 -6.99 10.81 -0.87
N GLY A 158 -5.85 10.58 -1.51
CA GLY A 158 -5.46 11.24 -2.77
C GLY A 158 -6.29 10.82 -3.99
N GLY A 159 -7.16 9.85 -3.87
CA GLY A 159 -7.95 9.32 -4.99
C GLY A 159 -9.33 8.81 -4.64
N THR A 160 -9.63 8.60 -3.37
CA THR A 160 -10.91 8.09 -2.87
C THR A 160 -11.36 8.84 -1.63
N LEU A 161 -12.66 8.88 -1.42
CA LEU A 161 -13.32 9.26 -0.17
C LEU A 161 -14.12 8.06 0.31
N ASP A 162 -13.81 7.60 1.51
CA ASP A 162 -14.51 6.49 2.14
C ASP A 162 -15.08 6.93 3.50
N VAL A 163 -16.36 6.69 3.71
CA VAL A 163 -17.04 6.94 4.99
C VAL A 163 -17.58 5.61 5.51
N THR A 164 -17.15 5.24 6.70
CA THR A 164 -17.56 3.99 7.34
C THR A 164 -18.11 4.28 8.73
N ILE A 165 -19.26 3.70 9.04
CA ILE A 165 -19.84 3.71 10.38
C ILE A 165 -19.67 2.31 10.96
N MET A 166 -19.18 2.22 12.17
CA MET A 166 -18.94 0.97 12.90
C MET A 166 -19.50 1.09 14.30
N GLU A 167 -20.07 0.00 14.78
CA GLU A 167 -20.48 -0.21 16.17
C GLU A 167 -19.50 -1.16 16.82
N PHE A 168 -19.03 -0.83 18.00
CA PHE A 168 -18.10 -1.63 18.80
C PHE A 168 -18.71 -1.99 20.13
#